data_aeb84f6725b92e54bfa2d6a74d96c151
#
_entry.id   aeb84f6725b92e54bfa2d6a74d96c151
#
_cell.length_a   1.000
_cell.length_b   1.000
_cell.length_c   1.000
_cell.angle_alpha   90.00
_cell.angle_beta   90.00
_cell.angle_gamma   90.00
#
_symmetry.space_group_name_H-M   'P 1'
#
loop_
_entity.id
_entity.type
_entity.pdbx_description
1 polymer ?
#
loop_
_entity_poly.entity_id
_entity_poly.type
_entity_poly.pdbx_seq_one_letter_code
_entity_poly.pdbx_strand_id
1 'polypeptide(L)'
;MTNAVFSTGPVTKFVATKVEPYRLVDIVEDGKVSHAAGTALPYGAIAQHAAPEAREDNDVSYGLPANVAVNTHQAVVLVKSDDSIPVGDKVFAAADGKVSKEGTVAVGISEGDGHSGTVRVHLFHPAGLAG
;
A
#
# COMPACT_ATOMS: atom_id res chain seq x y z
N MET A 1 3.76 -11.96 -29.94
CA MET A 1 3.30 -12.42 -28.64
C MET A 1 4.00 -11.65 -27.53
N THR A 2 3.28 -11.32 -26.55
CA THR A 2 3.84 -10.53 -25.46
C THR A 2 4.42 -11.43 -24.40
N ASN A 3 5.61 -11.12 -23.99
CA ASN A 3 6.22 -11.79 -22.87
C ASN A 3 6.16 -10.91 -21.67
N ALA A 4 4.96 -10.69 -21.18
CA ALA A 4 4.86 -9.94 -19.96
C ALA A 4 5.58 -10.72 -18.86
N VAL A 5 6.41 -10.05 -18.12
CA VAL A 5 7.06 -10.64 -16.97
C VAL A 5 5.99 -11.04 -15.96
N PHE A 6 4.98 -10.21 -15.82
CA PHE A 6 3.77 -10.55 -15.11
C PHE A 6 2.65 -9.73 -15.70
N SER A 7 1.45 -10.28 -15.73
CA SER A 7 0.32 -9.59 -16.34
C SER A 7 -0.59 -8.98 -15.29
N THR A 8 -0.88 -9.72 -14.25
CA THR A 8 -1.71 -9.27 -13.14
C THR A 8 -1.13 -9.85 -11.87
N GLY A 9 -1.65 -9.40 -10.77
CA GLY A 9 -1.21 -9.91 -9.50
C GLY A 9 -0.14 -9.05 -8.87
N PRO A 10 0.20 -9.34 -7.64
CA PRO A 10 1.14 -8.53 -6.88
C PRO A 10 2.58 -8.77 -7.30
N VAL A 11 3.40 -7.77 -7.02
CA VAL A 11 4.84 -7.84 -7.24
C VAL A 11 5.49 -8.03 -5.88
N THR A 12 6.39 -8.99 -5.77
CA THR A 12 7.08 -9.25 -4.51
C THR A 12 8.23 -8.28 -4.33
N LYS A 13 8.31 -7.65 -3.16
CA LYS A 13 9.37 -6.72 -2.81
C LYS A 13 9.87 -6.99 -1.40
N PHE A 14 11.15 -6.78 -1.18
CA PHE A 14 11.69 -6.81 0.18
C PHE A 14 11.33 -5.50 0.88
N VAL A 15 11.25 -5.55 2.20
CA VAL A 15 10.92 -4.34 2.97
C VAL A 15 12.17 -3.73 3.56
N ALA A 16 12.20 -2.39 3.60
CA ALA A 16 13.31 -1.63 4.17
C ALA A 16 13.15 -1.47 5.67
N THR A 17 11.91 -1.44 6.14
CA THR A 17 11.58 -1.32 7.55
C THR A 17 10.42 -2.26 7.85
N LYS A 18 10.11 -2.44 9.13
CA LYS A 18 8.94 -3.21 9.50
C LYS A 18 7.70 -2.54 8.94
N VAL A 19 6.84 -3.31 8.29
CA VAL A 19 5.60 -2.78 7.71
C VAL A 19 4.40 -3.50 8.31
N GLU A 20 3.30 -2.76 8.43
CA GLU A 20 2.04 -3.24 8.94
C GLU A 20 1.11 -3.61 7.80
N PRO A 21 0.10 -4.44 8.02
CA PRO A 21 -0.86 -4.78 6.96
C PRO A 21 -1.75 -3.59 6.61
N TYR A 22 -2.32 -3.65 5.42
CA TYR A 22 -3.29 -2.66 4.96
C TYR A 22 -2.69 -1.26 4.87
N ARG A 23 -1.52 -1.16 4.24
CA ARG A 23 -0.85 0.12 4.08
C ARG A 23 -0.41 0.33 2.64
N LEU A 24 -0.34 1.58 2.25
CA LEU A 24 0.30 1.96 1.00
C LEU A 24 1.82 1.97 1.23
N VAL A 25 2.57 1.64 0.20
CA VAL A 25 4.03 1.60 0.31
C VAL A 25 4.68 2.34 -0.84
N ASP A 26 5.85 2.91 -0.57
CA ASP A 26 6.72 3.55 -1.56
C ASP A 26 7.96 2.71 -1.78
N ILE A 27 8.52 2.81 -2.97
CA ILE A 27 9.85 2.26 -3.24
C ILE A 27 10.85 3.22 -2.60
N VAL A 28 11.73 2.66 -1.79
CA VAL A 28 12.82 3.40 -1.19
C VAL A 28 14.15 2.82 -1.69
N GLU A 29 15.24 3.07 -1.01
CA GLU A 29 16.55 2.65 -1.50
C GLU A 29 16.61 1.15 -1.82
N ASP A 30 17.41 0.80 -2.81
CA ASP A 30 17.65 -0.59 -3.23
C ASP A 30 16.41 -1.33 -3.68
N GLY A 31 15.36 -0.60 -4.11
CA GLY A 31 14.13 -1.24 -4.57
C GLY A 31 13.29 -1.86 -3.49
N LYS A 32 13.60 -1.61 -2.23
CA LYS A 32 12.80 -2.08 -1.10
C LYS A 32 11.62 -1.15 -0.88
N VAL A 33 10.67 -1.59 -0.09
CA VAL A 33 9.48 -0.79 0.19
C VAL A 33 9.36 -0.47 1.68
N SER A 34 8.69 0.63 1.96
CA SER A 34 8.30 1.01 3.32
C SER A 34 6.98 1.76 3.23
N HIS A 35 6.38 2.08 4.38
CA HIS A 35 5.10 2.80 4.39
C HIS A 35 5.21 4.09 3.59
N ALA A 36 4.19 4.39 2.79
CA ALA A 36 4.18 5.59 1.97
C ALA A 36 4.06 6.83 2.84
N ALA A 37 4.78 7.88 2.45
CA ALA A 37 4.76 9.13 3.20
C ALA A 37 3.56 10.01 2.88
N GLY A 38 2.86 9.74 1.79
CA GLY A 38 1.70 10.53 1.40
C GLY A 38 2.04 11.77 0.58
N THR A 39 3.30 11.93 0.20
CA THR A 39 3.74 13.12 -0.54
C THR A 39 3.83 12.89 -2.05
N ALA A 40 3.72 11.64 -2.50
CA ALA A 40 3.75 11.31 -3.91
C ALA A 40 2.88 10.07 -4.12
N LEU A 41 2.59 9.75 -5.37
CA LEU A 41 1.81 8.56 -5.68
C LEU A 41 2.55 7.32 -5.17
N PRO A 42 1.93 6.51 -4.35
CA PRO A 42 2.60 5.33 -3.81
C PRO A 42 2.83 4.26 -4.88
N TYR A 43 3.78 3.38 -4.62
CA TYR A 43 4.06 2.27 -5.52
C TYR A 43 2.91 1.27 -5.54
N GLY A 44 2.32 1.02 -4.39
CA GLY A 44 1.20 0.08 -4.30
C GLY A 44 0.74 -0.09 -2.87
N ALA A 45 0.01 -1.18 -2.62
CA ALA A 45 -0.56 -1.46 -1.31
C ALA A 45 -0.25 -2.88 -0.88
N ILE A 46 -0.11 -3.09 0.42
CA ILE A 46 0.17 -4.39 1.00
C ILE A 46 -0.91 -4.78 2.01
N ALA A 47 -1.05 -6.06 2.25
CA ALA A 47 -2.00 -6.58 3.21
C ALA A 47 -1.32 -7.48 4.27
N GLN A 48 -0.01 -7.44 4.34
CA GLN A 48 0.75 -8.35 5.18
C GLN A 48 1.74 -7.61 6.07
N HIS A 49 2.07 -8.23 7.21
CA HIS A 49 3.20 -7.80 8.01
C HIS A 49 4.49 -8.29 7.38
N ALA A 50 5.54 -7.50 7.52
CA ALA A 50 6.88 -7.94 7.16
C ALA A 50 7.90 -7.09 7.90
N ALA A 51 9.12 -7.59 7.99
CA ALA A 51 10.22 -6.87 8.63
C ALA A 51 11.52 -7.28 7.94
N PRO A 52 12.54 -6.42 7.93
CA PRO A 52 13.82 -6.78 7.35
C PRO A 52 14.38 -8.03 8.01
N GLU A 53 15.20 -8.77 7.27
CA GLU A 53 15.85 -9.93 7.83
C GLU A 53 16.63 -9.52 9.08
N ALA A 54 16.53 -10.34 10.12
CA ALA A 54 17.28 -10.10 11.32
C ALA A 54 18.77 -10.25 11.02
N ARG A 55 19.54 -9.33 11.51
CA ARG A 55 20.98 -9.46 11.49
C ARG A 55 21.38 -10.18 12.77
N GLU A 56 22.59 -10.62 12.75
CA GLU A 56 23.12 -11.29 13.88
C GLU A 56 22.92 -10.52 15.14
N ASP A 57 22.74 -10.67 16.11
CA ASP A 57 22.75 -10.06 17.43
C ASP A 57 21.57 -9.24 17.79
N ASN A 58 21.30 -8.19 17.01
CA ASN A 58 20.43 -7.13 17.50
C ASN A 58 19.11 -7.04 16.82
N ASP A 59 19.04 -7.44 15.56
CA ASP A 59 17.81 -7.28 14.80
C ASP A 59 16.90 -8.45 15.06
N VAL A 60 15.64 -8.15 15.22
CA VAL A 60 14.64 -9.16 15.45
C VAL A 60 13.57 -9.02 14.40
N SER A 61 13.35 -10.06 13.63
CA SER A 61 12.33 -10.05 12.60
C SER A 61 10.96 -10.43 13.16
N TYR A 62 10.89 -10.85 14.39
CA TYR A 62 9.63 -11.25 15.05
C TYR A 62 8.93 -12.39 14.33
N GLY A 63 9.68 -13.21 13.59
CA GLY A 63 9.09 -14.28 12.83
C GLY A 63 8.36 -13.84 11.58
N LEU A 64 8.50 -12.58 11.18
CA LEU A 64 7.81 -12.04 10.01
C LEU A 64 8.66 -12.28 8.76
N PRO A 65 8.01 -12.42 7.60
CA PRO A 65 8.77 -12.53 6.36
C PRO A 65 9.50 -11.23 6.06
N ALA A 66 10.56 -11.32 5.27
CA ALA A 66 11.35 -10.15 4.89
C ALA A 66 10.80 -9.49 3.62
N ASN A 67 9.79 -10.05 3.00
CA ASN A 67 9.21 -9.51 1.79
C ASN A 67 7.69 -9.52 1.85
N VAL A 68 7.08 -8.77 0.96
CA VAL A 68 5.63 -8.66 0.87
C VAL A 68 5.20 -8.70 -0.58
N ALA A 69 3.95 -9.11 -0.80
CA ALA A 69 3.29 -8.98 -2.09
C ALA A 69 2.65 -7.60 -2.15
N VAL A 70 3.03 -6.80 -3.15
CA VAL A 70 2.55 -5.44 -3.31
C VAL A 70 1.59 -5.39 -4.50
N ASN A 71 0.37 -4.94 -4.25
CA ASN A 71 -0.63 -4.75 -5.31
C ASN A 71 -0.34 -3.44 -6.01
N THR A 72 0.09 -3.50 -7.27
CA THR A 72 0.53 -2.33 -8.01
C THR A 72 -0.40 -1.96 -9.17
N HIS A 73 -1.47 -2.72 -9.35
CA HIS A 73 -2.41 -2.51 -10.44
C HIS A 73 -3.79 -2.19 -9.87
N GLN A 74 -4.76 -1.97 -10.73
CA GLN A 74 -6.13 -1.74 -10.27
C GLN A 74 -6.65 -2.97 -9.54
N ALA A 75 -7.03 -2.79 -8.29
CA ALA A 75 -7.60 -3.85 -7.47
C ALA A 75 -8.28 -3.20 -6.29
N VAL A 76 -9.28 -3.87 -5.73
CA VAL A 76 -9.90 -3.39 -4.50
C VAL A 76 -9.12 -3.95 -3.33
N VAL A 77 -8.54 -3.07 -2.56
CA VAL A 77 -7.70 -3.45 -1.41
C VAL A 77 -8.18 -2.74 -0.15
N LEU A 78 -7.88 -3.32 0.99
CA LEU A 78 -8.13 -2.67 2.27
C LEU A 78 -6.93 -1.83 2.64
N VAL A 79 -7.16 -0.58 3.05
CA VAL A 79 -6.08 0.30 3.50
C VAL A 79 -6.52 1.00 4.78
N LYS A 80 -5.61 1.11 5.71
CA LYS A 80 -5.88 1.77 6.99
C LYS A 80 -6.24 3.22 6.79
N SER A 81 -7.25 3.69 7.50
CA SER A 81 -7.70 5.08 7.41
C SER A 81 -8.20 5.54 8.77
N ASP A 82 -7.96 6.80 9.08
CA ASP A 82 -8.54 7.43 10.27
C ASP A 82 -9.91 8.03 9.96
N ASP A 83 -10.30 8.03 8.69
CA ASP A 83 -11.57 8.60 8.24
C ASP A 83 -12.48 7.51 7.70
N SER A 84 -13.79 7.77 7.79
CA SER A 84 -14.77 6.97 7.08
C SER A 84 -14.94 7.62 5.70
N ILE A 85 -14.78 6.84 4.63
CA ILE A 85 -14.82 7.36 3.27
C ILE A 85 -15.97 6.69 2.51
N PRO A 86 -17.01 7.48 2.16
CA PRO A 86 -18.16 6.91 1.44
C PRO A 86 -17.79 6.34 0.08
N VAL A 87 -18.59 5.38 -0.37
CA VAL A 87 -18.42 4.78 -1.69
C VAL A 87 -18.44 5.85 -2.76
N GLY A 88 -17.49 5.79 -3.67
CA GLY A 88 -17.42 6.70 -4.80
C GLY A 88 -16.57 7.92 -4.58
N ASP A 89 -16.21 8.22 -3.34
CA ASP A 89 -15.37 9.38 -3.05
C ASP A 89 -13.92 9.09 -3.37
N LYS A 90 -13.17 10.13 -3.74
CA LYS A 90 -11.74 9.99 -3.95
C LYS A 90 -11.04 9.68 -2.65
N VAL A 91 -10.00 8.89 -2.75
CA VAL A 91 -9.17 8.50 -1.61
C VAL A 91 -7.78 9.05 -1.84
N PHE A 92 -7.21 9.64 -0.82
CA PHE A 92 -5.91 10.32 -0.91
C PHE A 92 -4.89 9.64 0.00
N ALA A 93 -3.64 9.68 -0.42
CA ALA A 93 -2.56 9.15 0.39
C ALA A 93 -2.35 10.02 1.62
N ALA A 94 -2.10 9.38 2.74
CA ALA A 94 -1.79 10.05 4.00
C ALA A 94 -0.49 9.51 4.55
N ALA A 95 -0.02 10.07 5.64
CA ALA A 95 1.24 9.64 6.24
C ALA A 95 1.17 8.20 6.72
N ASP A 96 2.31 7.55 6.80
CA ASP A 96 2.46 6.21 7.35
C ASP A 96 1.66 5.15 6.59
N GLY A 97 1.55 5.33 5.27
CA GLY A 97 0.87 4.35 4.41
C GLY A 97 -0.63 4.30 4.56
N LYS A 98 -1.23 5.24 5.26
CA LYS A 98 -2.68 5.31 5.44
C LYS A 98 -3.31 6.07 4.29
N VAL A 99 -4.64 6.13 4.29
CA VAL A 99 -5.39 6.95 3.35
C VAL A 99 -6.33 7.87 4.12
N SER A 100 -6.79 8.91 3.45
CA SER A 100 -7.76 9.84 4.02
C SER A 100 -8.71 10.32 2.93
N LYS A 101 -9.78 10.98 3.32
CA LYS A 101 -10.74 11.50 2.36
C LYS A 101 -10.34 12.86 1.81
N GLU A 102 -9.30 13.46 2.33
CA GLU A 102 -8.77 14.74 1.86
C GLU A 102 -7.27 14.66 1.80
N GLY A 103 -6.68 15.30 0.79
CA GLY A 103 -5.24 15.30 0.62
C GLY A 103 -4.85 15.85 -0.73
N THR A 104 -3.60 15.68 -1.10
CA THR A 104 -3.08 16.20 -2.36
C THR A 104 -2.74 15.11 -3.37
N VAL A 105 -2.55 13.87 -2.92
CA VAL A 105 -2.17 12.78 -3.81
C VAL A 105 -3.31 11.77 -3.82
N ALA A 106 -4.11 11.79 -4.88
CA ALA A 106 -5.21 10.85 -5.03
C ALA A 106 -4.68 9.48 -5.42
N VAL A 107 -5.21 8.42 -4.82
CA VAL A 107 -4.75 7.05 -5.08
C VAL A 107 -5.84 6.13 -5.61
N GLY A 108 -7.09 6.55 -5.54
CA GLY A 108 -8.17 5.71 -6.02
C GLY A 108 -9.53 6.21 -5.58
N ILE A 109 -10.48 5.31 -5.61
CA ILE A 109 -11.87 5.59 -5.22
C ILE A 109 -12.27 4.63 -4.11
N SER A 110 -13.05 5.13 -3.16
CA SER A 110 -13.53 4.31 -2.06
C SER A 110 -14.63 3.37 -2.54
N GLU A 111 -14.57 2.13 -2.07
CA GLU A 111 -15.64 1.14 -2.24
C GLU A 111 -16.37 0.91 -0.92
N GLY A 112 -16.17 1.80 0.03
CA GLY A 112 -16.81 1.74 1.33
C GLY A 112 -15.85 1.32 2.43
N ASP A 113 -16.33 1.44 3.68
CA ASP A 113 -15.50 1.07 4.82
C ASP A 113 -15.28 -0.43 4.90
N GLY A 114 -14.10 -0.82 5.34
CA GLY A 114 -13.79 -2.19 5.67
C GLY A 114 -13.90 -2.40 7.18
N HIS A 115 -13.25 -3.44 7.67
CA HIS A 115 -13.23 -3.73 9.10
C HIS A 115 -12.03 -3.08 9.77
N SER A 116 -12.11 -2.91 11.08
CA SER A 116 -10.95 -2.51 11.90
C SER A 116 -10.25 -1.22 11.42
N GLY A 117 -11.05 -0.23 11.04
CA GLY A 117 -10.48 1.07 10.66
C GLY A 117 -9.85 1.08 9.27
N THR A 118 -10.29 0.21 8.39
CA THR A 118 -9.83 0.20 7.00
C THR A 118 -10.93 0.70 6.08
N VAL A 119 -10.52 1.07 4.86
CA VAL A 119 -11.42 1.45 3.78
C VAL A 119 -11.09 0.57 2.60
N ARG A 120 -12.11 0.11 1.89
CA ARG A 120 -11.90 -0.61 0.64
C ARG A 120 -11.62 0.41 -0.45
N VAL A 121 -10.45 0.34 -1.03
CA VAL A 121 -10.00 1.30 -2.04
C VAL A 121 -9.84 0.59 -3.37
N HIS A 122 -10.52 1.11 -4.41
CA HIS A 122 -10.26 0.67 -5.77
C HIS A 122 -9.00 1.39 -6.22
N LEU A 123 -7.87 0.73 -5.99
CA LEU A 123 -6.55 1.32 -6.14
C LEU A 123 -6.29 1.73 -7.58
N PHE A 124 -5.76 2.92 -7.77
CA PHE A 124 -5.37 3.45 -9.07
C PHE A 124 -6.49 3.50 -10.10
N HIS A 125 -7.73 3.59 -9.64
CA HIS A 125 -8.86 3.78 -10.56
C HIS A 125 -8.67 5.12 -11.29
N PRO A 126 -8.82 5.15 -12.62
CA PRO A 126 -8.55 6.39 -13.37
C PRO A 126 -9.35 7.60 -12.90
N ALA A 127 -10.61 7.41 -12.53
CA ALA A 127 -11.42 8.52 -12.05
C ALA A 127 -10.92 9.05 -10.71
N GLY A 128 -10.31 8.20 -9.88
CA GLY A 128 -9.74 8.62 -8.63
C GLY A 128 -8.42 9.36 -8.78
N LEU A 129 -7.69 9.06 -9.85
CA LEU A 129 -6.39 9.70 -10.10
C LEU A 129 -6.54 11.02 -10.85
N ALA A 130 -7.67 11.23 -11.49
CA ALA A 130 -7.89 12.43 -12.29
C ALA A 130 -7.99 13.66 -11.39
N GLY A 131 -7.27 14.65 -11.80
CA GLY A 131 -7.22 15.97 -11.28
C GLY A 131 -7.63 16.33 -9.93
#